data_f2413ab29249596d938e738a75eb9516
#
_entry.id   f2413ab29249596d938e738a75eb9516
#
_cell.length_a   1.000
_cell.length_b   1.000
_cell.length_c   1.000
_cell.angle_alpha   90.00
_cell.angle_beta   90.00
_cell.angle_gamma   90.00
#
_symmetry.space_group_name_H-M   'P 1'
#
loop_
_entity.id
_entity.type
_entity.pdbx_description
1 polymer ?
#
loop_
_entity_poly.entity_id
_entity_poly.type
_entity_poly.pdbx_seq_one_letter_code
_entity_poly.pdbx_strand_id
1 'polypeptide(L)'
;GRIKSLAPLIRKCAPDALFIGGGGWSTYNPTEILQLVPQLDMVCIGEGEETFSELYDQVGTGKRDFEKVNGLCLRDKENFKFTTPRALISDLNTVPYPSYELLELDIYFRYSSIPYSVEAYNARRRLSTVWERGCPRGCTFCSHNGMSRIDLQNIYGDGDRKAGEKLVRITDKENDTFQLPARWPTAEYAVNNIKLLY
;
A
#
# COMPACT_ATOMS: atom_id res chain seq x y z
N GLY A 1 -9.31 0.97 -16.83
CA GLY A 1 -10.19 1.32 -15.73
C GLY A 1 -10.26 2.81 -15.50
N ARG A 2 -11.01 3.26 -14.50
CA ARG A 2 -11.31 4.68 -14.21
C ARG A 2 -10.08 5.58 -14.09
N ILE A 3 -8.96 5.06 -13.59
CA ILE A 3 -7.75 5.88 -13.42
C ILE A 3 -7.21 6.41 -14.76
N LYS A 4 -7.28 5.62 -15.84
CA LYS A 4 -6.82 6.07 -17.17
C LYS A 4 -7.59 7.28 -17.71
N SER A 5 -8.88 7.38 -17.42
CA SER A 5 -9.70 8.50 -17.86
C SER A 5 -9.58 9.71 -16.91
N LEU A 6 -9.34 9.49 -15.63
CA LEU A 6 -9.22 10.57 -14.64
C LEU A 6 -7.83 11.21 -14.59
N ALA A 7 -6.77 10.41 -14.78
CA ALA A 7 -5.40 10.91 -14.66
C ALA A 7 -5.07 12.10 -15.57
N PRO A 8 -5.47 12.14 -16.85
CA PRO A 8 -5.26 13.31 -17.71
C PRO A 8 -6.00 14.56 -17.20
N LEU A 9 -7.21 14.40 -16.65
CA LEU A 9 -7.99 15.51 -16.10
C LEU A 9 -7.33 16.05 -14.83
N ILE A 10 -6.88 15.17 -13.93
CA ILE A 10 -6.16 15.56 -12.71
C ILE A 10 -4.88 16.33 -13.07
N ARG A 11 -4.08 15.81 -14.01
CA ARG A 11 -2.85 16.47 -14.46
C ARG A 11 -3.12 17.83 -15.08
N LYS A 12 -4.24 17.97 -15.83
CA LYS A 12 -4.66 19.26 -16.39
C LYS A 12 -5.04 20.28 -15.30
N CYS A 13 -5.72 19.84 -14.25
CA CYS A 13 -6.15 20.71 -13.15
C CYS A 13 -4.99 21.05 -12.19
N ALA A 14 -4.02 20.17 -12.05
CA ALA A 14 -2.88 20.32 -11.13
C ALA A 14 -1.58 19.89 -11.85
N PRO A 15 -1.07 20.72 -12.78
CA PRO A 15 0.08 20.34 -13.63
C PRO A 15 1.36 20.10 -12.82
N ASP A 16 1.57 20.83 -11.76
CA ASP A 16 2.77 20.78 -10.92
C ASP A 16 2.66 19.81 -9.73
N ALA A 17 1.49 19.21 -9.53
CA ALA A 17 1.28 18.26 -8.44
C ALA A 17 2.05 16.96 -8.68
N LEU A 18 2.65 16.43 -7.61
CA LEU A 18 3.25 15.10 -7.65
C LEU A 18 2.13 14.05 -7.67
N PHE A 19 2.09 13.25 -8.73
CA PHE A 19 1.05 12.26 -8.94
C PHE A 19 1.58 10.84 -8.70
N ILE A 20 1.19 10.25 -7.59
CA ILE A 20 1.74 9.00 -7.07
C ILE A 20 0.68 7.91 -7.15
N GLY A 21 1.06 6.74 -7.71
CA GLY A 21 0.26 5.52 -7.64
C GLY A 21 0.63 4.70 -6.40
N GLY A 22 -0.34 3.96 -5.84
CA GLY A 22 -0.12 3.05 -4.72
C GLY A 22 -1.16 1.94 -4.64
N GLY A 23 -1.05 1.13 -3.60
CA GLY A 23 -1.93 0.00 -3.34
C GLY A 23 -1.47 -1.32 -3.99
N GLY A 24 -2.28 -2.38 -3.83
CA GLY A 24 -1.87 -3.73 -4.18
C GLY A 24 -1.44 -3.89 -5.65
N TRP A 25 -2.24 -3.42 -6.60
CA TRP A 25 -1.87 -3.56 -8.02
C TRP A 25 -0.58 -2.81 -8.36
N SER A 26 -0.41 -1.60 -7.85
CA SER A 26 0.80 -0.81 -8.02
C SER A 26 2.03 -1.49 -7.41
N THR A 27 1.85 -2.16 -6.28
CA THR A 27 2.92 -2.91 -5.61
C THR A 27 3.40 -4.09 -6.45
N TYR A 28 2.47 -4.84 -7.04
CA TYR A 28 2.82 -6.05 -7.79
C TYR A 28 3.20 -5.80 -9.26
N ASN A 29 2.74 -4.69 -9.85
CA ASN A 29 2.97 -4.35 -11.25
C ASN A 29 3.37 -2.87 -11.42
N PRO A 30 4.43 -2.40 -10.74
CA PRO A 30 4.77 -0.97 -10.68
C PRO A 30 5.10 -0.37 -12.05
N THR A 31 5.87 -1.08 -12.88
CA THR A 31 6.24 -0.61 -14.21
C THR A 31 5.05 -0.61 -15.16
N GLU A 32 4.19 -1.64 -15.08
CA GLU A 32 2.98 -1.71 -15.89
C GLU A 32 2.03 -0.56 -15.59
N ILE A 33 1.82 -0.22 -14.33
CA ILE A 33 0.98 0.91 -13.93
C ILE A 33 1.54 2.23 -14.47
N LEU A 34 2.84 2.44 -14.38
CA LEU A 34 3.48 3.63 -14.94
C LEU A 34 3.34 3.70 -16.46
N GLN A 35 3.43 2.56 -17.18
CA GLN A 35 3.16 2.50 -18.61
C GLN A 35 1.70 2.81 -18.96
N LEU A 36 0.76 2.20 -18.19
CA LEU A 36 -0.67 2.34 -18.42
C LEU A 36 -1.23 3.72 -18.09
N VAL A 37 -0.57 4.47 -17.19
CA VAL A 37 -0.98 5.79 -16.72
C VAL A 37 0.23 6.75 -16.81
N PRO A 38 0.50 7.30 -18.00
CA PRO A 38 1.66 8.17 -18.22
C PRO A 38 1.71 9.42 -17.35
N GLN A 39 0.58 9.82 -16.76
CA GLN A 39 0.47 10.98 -15.88
C GLN A 39 1.04 10.74 -14.48
N LEU A 40 1.26 9.48 -14.08
CA LEU A 40 1.94 9.18 -12.83
C LEU A 40 3.43 9.50 -12.92
N ASP A 41 3.94 10.18 -11.91
CA ASP A 41 5.38 10.47 -11.78
C ASP A 41 6.12 9.27 -11.19
N MET A 42 5.47 8.57 -10.25
CA MET A 42 6.03 7.42 -9.55
C MET A 42 4.95 6.51 -8.97
N VAL A 43 5.39 5.35 -8.49
CA VAL A 43 4.58 4.37 -7.77
C VAL A 43 5.23 4.05 -6.44
N CYS A 44 4.43 4.06 -5.37
CA CYS A 44 4.81 3.53 -4.07
C CYS A 44 4.58 2.02 -4.03
N ILE A 45 5.61 1.28 -3.62
CA ILE A 45 5.63 -0.17 -3.53
C ILE A 45 5.55 -0.59 -2.06
N GLY A 46 4.65 -1.52 -1.75
CA GLY A 46 4.47 -2.03 -0.40
C GLY A 46 3.66 -1.11 0.49
N GLU A 47 4.06 -1.00 1.74
CA GLU A 47 3.41 -0.15 2.74
C GLU A 47 3.83 1.29 2.58
N GLY A 48 2.85 2.18 2.48
CA GLY A 48 3.07 3.55 2.02
C GLY A 48 3.34 4.59 3.10
N GLU A 49 3.10 4.27 4.36
CA GLU A 49 3.07 5.25 5.45
C GLU A 49 4.40 6.02 5.59
N GLU A 50 5.50 5.27 5.72
CA GLU A 50 6.83 5.89 5.82
C GLU A 50 7.29 6.49 4.50
N THR A 51 7.04 5.79 3.38
CA THR A 51 7.39 6.29 2.04
C THR A 51 6.70 7.62 1.77
N PHE A 52 5.41 7.74 2.11
CA PHE A 52 4.66 8.98 1.92
C PHE A 52 5.14 10.09 2.84
N SER A 53 5.50 9.78 4.09
CA SER A 53 6.08 10.75 5.02
C SER A 53 7.40 11.32 4.47
N GLU A 54 8.31 10.47 4.01
CA GLU A 54 9.57 10.91 3.39
C GLU A 54 9.35 11.73 2.11
N LEU A 55 8.39 11.34 1.26
CA LEU A 55 8.02 12.12 0.08
C LEU A 55 7.49 13.50 0.45
N TYR A 56 6.63 13.57 1.47
CA TYR A 56 6.09 14.83 1.96
C TYR A 56 7.20 15.76 2.43
N ASP A 57 8.19 15.25 3.17
CA ASP A 57 9.34 16.01 3.63
C ASP A 57 10.23 16.49 2.47
N GLN A 58 10.44 15.66 1.45
CA GLN A 58 11.17 16.04 0.24
C GLN A 58 10.47 17.19 -0.50
N VAL A 59 9.16 17.14 -0.64
CA VAL A 59 8.36 18.18 -1.29
C VAL A 59 8.36 19.44 -0.43
N GLY A 60 8.12 19.31 0.89
CA GLY A 60 8.05 20.45 1.82
C GLY A 60 9.36 21.21 1.95
N THR A 61 10.50 20.53 1.82
CA THR A 61 11.84 21.16 1.82
C THR A 61 12.30 21.63 0.44
N GLY A 62 11.52 21.39 -0.62
CA GLY A 62 11.85 21.75 -2.00
C GLY A 62 12.98 20.93 -2.64
N LYS A 63 13.51 19.90 -1.94
CA LYS A 63 14.66 19.12 -2.43
C LYS A 63 14.32 18.23 -3.61
N ARG A 64 13.15 17.60 -3.61
CA ARG A 64 12.67 16.68 -4.66
C ARG A 64 13.65 15.56 -5.06
N ASP A 65 14.48 15.11 -4.11
CA ASP A 65 15.45 14.01 -4.33
C ASP A 65 14.76 12.66 -4.05
N PHE A 66 13.84 12.30 -4.92
CA PHE A 66 12.99 11.12 -4.72
C PHE A 66 13.75 9.80 -4.84
N GLU A 67 14.95 9.81 -5.44
CA GLU A 67 15.80 8.61 -5.52
C GLU A 67 16.31 8.16 -4.17
N LYS A 68 16.31 9.03 -3.16
CA LYS A 68 16.66 8.72 -1.78
C LYS A 68 15.50 8.21 -0.94
N VAL A 69 14.29 8.28 -1.45
CA VAL A 69 13.11 7.78 -0.76
C VAL A 69 12.97 6.28 -1.05
N ASN A 70 12.89 5.47 -0.02
CA ASN A 70 12.77 4.03 -0.17
C ASN A 70 11.35 3.60 -0.60
N GLY A 71 11.27 2.47 -1.33
CA GLY A 71 9.99 1.87 -1.70
C GLY A 71 9.29 2.54 -2.89
N LEU A 72 10.03 3.10 -3.83
CA LEU A 72 9.49 3.73 -5.03
C LEU A 72 9.92 3.03 -6.32
N CYS A 73 9.03 3.10 -7.30
CA CYS A 73 9.37 2.95 -8.71
C CYS A 73 9.15 4.32 -9.39
N LEU A 74 10.22 4.89 -9.90
CA LEU A 74 10.26 6.20 -10.54
C LEU A 74 10.24 6.06 -12.06
N ARG A 75 9.62 7.02 -12.72
CA ARG A 75 9.77 7.17 -14.17
C ARG A 75 11.12 7.84 -14.48
N ASP A 76 11.92 7.21 -15.30
CA ASP A 76 13.19 7.74 -15.80
C ASP A 76 13.19 7.71 -17.34
N LYS A 77 12.70 8.80 -17.94
CA LYS A 77 12.51 8.93 -19.42
C LYS A 77 11.69 7.76 -19.96
N GLU A 78 12.30 6.93 -20.78
CA GLU A 78 11.70 5.72 -21.36
C GLU A 78 11.80 4.48 -20.46
N ASN A 79 12.53 4.58 -19.34
CA ASN A 79 12.80 3.49 -18.41
C ASN A 79 12.14 3.72 -17.06
N PHE A 80 12.35 2.77 -16.16
CA PHE A 80 11.89 2.81 -14.78
C PHE A 80 13.07 2.54 -13.84
N LYS A 81 13.11 3.28 -12.75
CA LYS A 81 14.15 3.14 -11.72
C LYS A 81 13.49 2.76 -10.40
N PHE A 82 13.95 1.67 -9.81
CA PHE A 82 13.56 1.26 -8.46
C PHE A 82 14.51 1.89 -7.45
N THR A 83 13.96 2.46 -6.39
CA THR A 83 14.73 2.88 -5.24
C THR A 83 14.98 1.71 -4.29
N THR A 84 15.72 1.91 -3.21
CA THR A 84 15.94 0.89 -2.20
C THR A 84 14.59 0.37 -1.68
N PRO A 85 14.37 -0.95 -1.63
CA PRO A 85 13.15 -1.51 -1.09
C PRO A 85 12.95 -1.13 0.36
N ARG A 86 11.68 -0.96 0.76
CA ARG A 86 11.30 -0.65 2.14
C ARG A 86 10.90 -1.93 2.89
N ALA A 87 11.41 -2.08 4.10
CA ALA A 87 10.96 -3.15 4.99
C ALA A 87 9.49 -2.96 5.37
N LEU A 88 8.80 -4.06 5.63
CA LEU A 88 7.43 -4.03 6.14
C LEU A 88 7.41 -3.48 7.57
N ILE A 89 6.39 -2.73 7.93
CA ILE A 89 6.20 -2.23 9.29
C ILE A 89 5.97 -3.43 10.22
N SER A 90 6.92 -3.70 11.09
CA SER A 90 6.88 -4.87 11.98
C SER A 90 5.89 -4.71 13.13
N ASP A 91 5.78 -3.52 13.68
CA ASP A 91 4.85 -3.17 14.76
C ASP A 91 3.75 -2.25 14.24
N LEU A 92 2.57 -2.80 14.04
CA LEU A 92 1.42 -2.04 13.54
C LEU A 92 0.85 -1.04 14.56
N ASN A 93 1.27 -1.10 15.83
CA ASN A 93 0.87 -0.09 16.81
C ASN A 93 1.55 1.27 16.57
N THR A 94 2.63 1.30 15.79
CA THR A 94 3.32 2.55 15.41
C THR A 94 2.65 3.29 14.27
N VAL A 95 1.73 2.64 13.55
CA VAL A 95 0.99 3.25 12.45
C VAL A 95 -0.01 4.26 13.02
N PRO A 96 -0.01 5.52 12.57
CA PRO A 96 -0.99 6.49 13.05
C PRO A 96 -2.43 6.05 12.68
N TYR A 97 -3.38 6.42 13.53
CA TYR A 97 -4.79 6.19 13.23
C TYR A 97 -5.21 7.00 11.99
N PRO A 98 -6.17 6.48 11.19
CA PRO A 98 -6.75 7.28 10.13
C PRO A 98 -7.38 8.56 10.68
N SER A 99 -7.15 9.66 10.00
CA SER A 99 -7.73 10.97 10.36
C SER A 99 -9.19 11.03 9.91
N TYR A 100 -10.07 10.35 10.64
CA TYR A 100 -11.50 10.26 10.31
C TYR A 100 -12.18 11.63 10.30
N GLU A 101 -11.68 12.57 11.09
CA GLU A 101 -12.17 13.96 11.15
C GLU A 101 -12.00 14.73 9.84
N LEU A 102 -11.11 14.28 8.97
CA LEU A 102 -10.91 14.87 7.64
C LEU A 102 -11.85 14.28 6.58
N LEU A 103 -12.62 13.26 6.93
CA LEU A 103 -13.53 12.58 6.02
C LEU A 103 -14.96 13.09 6.19
N GLU A 104 -15.65 13.30 5.08
CA GLU A 104 -17.09 13.52 5.08
C GLU A 104 -17.83 12.20 5.33
N LEU A 105 -17.77 11.69 6.56
CA LEU A 105 -18.25 10.36 6.93
C LEU A 105 -19.71 10.11 6.54
N ASP A 106 -20.55 11.14 6.54
CA ASP A 106 -21.96 11.01 6.14
C ASP A 106 -22.12 10.59 4.67
N ILE A 107 -21.19 10.99 3.79
CA ILE A 107 -21.15 10.51 2.40
C ILE A 107 -20.79 9.02 2.39
N TYR A 108 -19.78 8.61 3.15
CA TYR A 108 -19.39 7.20 3.25
C TYR A 108 -20.53 6.34 3.81
N PHE A 109 -21.22 6.80 4.85
CA PHE A 109 -22.35 6.06 5.43
C PHE A 109 -23.53 5.94 4.48
N ARG A 110 -23.80 6.96 3.68
CA ARG A 110 -24.90 6.97 2.70
C ARG A 110 -24.65 6.03 1.52
N TYR A 111 -23.40 5.95 1.05
CA TYR A 111 -23.02 5.21 -0.14
C TYR A 111 -22.21 3.94 0.16
N SER A 112 -22.03 3.57 1.42
CA SER A 112 -21.37 2.33 1.81
C SER A 112 -22.11 1.14 1.21
N SER A 113 -21.55 0.58 0.15
CA SER A 113 -22.11 -0.57 -0.55
C SER A 113 -21.51 -1.86 -0.01
N ILE A 114 -22.30 -2.92 -0.01
CA ILE A 114 -21.97 -4.32 0.24
C ILE A 114 -21.57 -4.62 1.69
N PRO A 115 -22.55 -4.98 2.50
CA PRO A 115 -22.32 -5.56 3.81
C PRO A 115 -21.76 -6.99 3.68
N TYR A 116 -20.72 -7.29 4.45
CA TYR A 116 -20.19 -8.65 4.57
C TYR A 116 -21.00 -9.54 5.53
N SER A 117 -21.94 -8.96 6.28
CA SER A 117 -22.82 -9.69 7.19
C SER A 117 -24.24 -9.11 7.21
N VAL A 118 -25.19 -9.89 7.70
CA VAL A 118 -26.59 -9.46 7.85
C VAL A 118 -26.71 -8.29 8.85
N GLU A 119 -25.91 -8.31 9.91
CA GLU A 119 -25.86 -7.25 10.92
C GLU A 119 -25.36 -5.95 10.29
N ALA A 120 -24.29 -6.03 9.47
CA ALA A 120 -23.78 -4.89 8.74
C ALA A 120 -24.79 -4.36 7.71
N TYR A 121 -25.62 -5.23 7.14
CA TYR A 121 -26.70 -4.80 6.23
C TYR A 121 -27.71 -3.87 6.90
N ASN A 122 -28.06 -4.17 8.13
CA ASN A 122 -29.07 -3.42 8.90
C ASN A 122 -28.49 -2.17 9.58
N ALA A 123 -27.18 -2.02 9.64
CA ALA A 123 -26.55 -0.86 10.25
C ALA A 123 -26.73 0.40 9.37
N ARG A 124 -27.15 1.50 9.98
CA ARG A 124 -27.30 2.80 9.31
C ARG A 124 -25.97 3.48 9.00
N ARG A 125 -24.97 3.26 9.86
CA ARG A 125 -23.63 3.83 9.73
C ARG A 125 -22.63 2.66 9.67
N ARG A 126 -21.88 2.58 8.57
CA ARG A 126 -20.95 1.49 8.31
C ARG A 126 -19.62 2.05 7.82
N LEU A 127 -18.54 1.58 8.42
CA LEU A 127 -17.18 1.89 7.98
C LEU A 127 -16.34 0.61 8.06
N SER A 128 -15.50 0.41 7.06
CA SER A 128 -14.52 -0.69 7.06
C SER A 128 -13.22 -0.20 7.66
N THR A 129 -12.66 -0.99 8.56
CA THR A 129 -11.32 -0.78 9.13
C THR A 129 -10.43 -1.97 8.80
N VAL A 130 -9.13 -1.76 8.71
CA VAL A 130 -8.15 -2.81 8.44
C VAL A 130 -7.13 -2.81 9.55
N TRP A 131 -7.08 -3.88 10.33
CA TRP A 131 -6.14 -4.06 11.44
C TRP A 131 -5.11 -5.15 11.21
N GLU A 132 -5.35 -6.01 10.21
CA GLU A 132 -4.43 -7.07 9.84
C GLU A 132 -3.71 -6.72 8.55
N ARG A 133 -2.41 -7.03 8.48
CA ARG A 133 -1.61 -6.96 7.26
C ARG A 133 -0.89 -8.28 7.03
N GLY A 134 -0.88 -8.71 5.78
CA GLY A 134 -0.39 -10.03 5.39
C GLY A 134 -1.47 -11.09 5.48
N CYS A 135 -1.11 -12.34 5.18
CA CYS A 135 -2.02 -13.48 5.23
C CYS A 135 -1.24 -14.77 5.44
N PRO A 136 -1.62 -15.61 6.40
CA PRO A 136 -0.93 -16.87 6.67
C PRO A 136 -1.36 -18.02 5.73
N ARG A 137 -2.25 -17.75 4.76
CA ARG A 137 -2.79 -18.77 3.87
C ARG A 137 -2.03 -18.85 2.54
N GLY A 138 -1.68 -20.06 2.09
CA GLY A 138 -0.97 -20.32 0.83
C GLY A 138 -1.90 -20.51 -0.37
N CYS A 139 -2.89 -19.65 -0.59
CA CYS A 139 -3.84 -19.78 -1.70
C CYS A 139 -3.13 -19.54 -3.04
N THR A 140 -3.14 -20.54 -3.93
CA THR A 140 -2.42 -20.52 -5.21
C THR A 140 -2.90 -19.47 -6.21
N PHE A 141 -4.10 -18.96 -6.04
CA PHE A 141 -4.69 -17.91 -6.88
C PHE A 141 -4.50 -16.49 -6.31
N CYS A 142 -3.93 -16.36 -5.11
CA CYS A 142 -3.80 -15.07 -4.45
C CYS A 142 -2.48 -14.38 -4.81
N SER A 143 -2.54 -13.13 -5.24
CA SER A 143 -1.36 -12.35 -5.58
C SER A 143 -0.37 -12.19 -4.41
N HIS A 144 -0.86 -12.20 -3.16
CA HIS A 144 0.01 -12.16 -1.98
C HIS A 144 0.85 -13.42 -1.78
N ASN A 145 0.40 -14.56 -2.29
CA ASN A 145 1.01 -15.86 -2.07
C ASN A 145 1.55 -16.50 -3.36
N GLY A 146 1.17 -15.96 -4.52
CA GLY A 146 1.60 -16.43 -5.83
C GLY A 146 2.87 -15.78 -6.36
N MET A 147 3.52 -14.93 -5.56
CA MET A 147 4.73 -14.25 -5.99
C MET A 147 5.93 -15.17 -5.87
N SER A 148 6.68 -15.26 -6.97
CA SER A 148 7.96 -15.98 -6.95
C SER A 148 8.97 -15.26 -6.05
N ARG A 149 9.99 -16.01 -5.60
CA ARG A 149 11.12 -15.42 -4.88
C ARG A 149 11.78 -14.27 -5.63
N ILE A 150 11.86 -14.39 -6.95
CA ILE A 150 12.42 -13.37 -7.84
C ILE A 150 11.56 -12.10 -7.80
N ASP A 151 10.23 -12.24 -7.84
CA ASP A 151 9.33 -11.10 -7.81
C ASP A 151 9.40 -10.37 -6.46
N LEU A 152 9.49 -11.10 -5.36
CA LEU A 152 9.67 -10.52 -4.03
C LEU A 152 11.03 -9.86 -3.85
N GLN A 153 12.11 -10.45 -4.39
CA GLN A 153 13.42 -9.84 -4.42
C GLN A 153 13.42 -8.55 -5.25
N ASN A 154 12.74 -8.53 -6.39
CA ASN A 154 12.61 -7.35 -7.22
C ASN A 154 11.78 -6.24 -6.56
N ILE A 155 10.79 -6.60 -5.75
CA ILE A 155 9.90 -5.64 -5.07
C ILE A 155 10.49 -5.17 -3.74
N TYR A 156 11.05 -6.09 -2.94
CA TYR A 156 11.53 -5.82 -1.58
C TYR A 156 13.05 -5.86 -1.45
N GLY A 157 13.77 -6.26 -2.52
CA GLY A 157 15.23 -6.34 -2.58
C GLY A 157 15.86 -7.50 -1.81
N ASP A 158 17.16 -7.68 -2.02
CA ASP A 158 18.00 -8.56 -1.19
C ASP A 158 18.34 -7.93 0.19
N GLY A 159 17.88 -6.71 0.42
CA GLY A 159 18.37 -5.78 1.42
C GLY A 159 17.75 -5.93 2.79
N ASP A 160 17.55 -7.00 3.30
CA ASP A 160 17.66 -7.38 4.70
C ASP A 160 17.24 -8.84 4.86
N ARG A 161 18.22 -9.73 4.71
CA ARG A 161 18.03 -11.14 5.07
C ARG A 161 17.49 -11.31 6.49
N LYS A 162 17.73 -10.36 7.39
CA LYS A 162 17.20 -10.36 8.76
C LYS A 162 15.73 -9.93 8.84
N ALA A 163 15.24 -9.03 7.99
CA ALA A 163 13.81 -8.77 7.87
C ALA A 163 13.13 -9.91 7.09
N GLY A 164 13.78 -10.48 6.08
CA GLY A 164 13.33 -11.66 5.34
C GLY A 164 13.34 -12.97 6.16
N GLU A 165 14.13 -13.08 7.21
CA GLU A 165 14.10 -14.24 8.12
C GLU A 165 12.88 -14.25 9.03
N LYS A 166 12.23 -13.11 9.23
CA LYS A 166 10.88 -13.02 9.86
C LYS A 166 9.73 -13.17 8.87
N LEU A 167 9.98 -13.13 7.58
CA LEU A 167 9.05 -13.66 6.57
C LEU A 167 9.00 -15.16 6.82
N VAL A 168 7.95 -15.63 7.50
CA VAL A 168 7.77 -17.04 7.84
C VAL A 168 7.94 -17.85 6.56
N ARG A 169 9.08 -18.53 6.43
CA ARG A 169 9.27 -19.57 5.43
C ARG A 169 8.23 -20.66 5.69
N ILE A 170 7.11 -20.58 5.05
CA ILE A 170 6.34 -21.77 4.76
C ILE A 170 6.94 -22.29 3.45
N THR A 171 8.08 -22.94 3.57
CA THR A 171 8.67 -23.68 2.48
C THR A 171 7.86 -24.94 2.33
N ASP A 172 6.95 -24.94 1.37
CA ASP A 172 6.74 -26.16 0.61
C ASP A 172 8.02 -26.35 -0.20
N LYS A 173 8.77 -27.44 0.05
CA LYS A 173 10.13 -27.66 -0.47
C LYS A 173 10.19 -27.70 -2.02
N GLU A 174 9.05 -27.73 -2.70
CA GLU A 174 8.93 -27.80 -4.15
C GLU A 174 8.55 -26.50 -4.82
N ASN A 175 7.93 -25.56 -4.09
CA ASN A 175 7.56 -24.24 -4.63
C ASN A 175 8.08 -23.17 -3.69
N ASP A 176 9.12 -22.47 -4.09
CA ASP A 176 9.81 -21.39 -3.35
C ASP A 176 8.89 -20.13 -3.27
N THR A 177 7.68 -20.31 -2.72
CA THR A 177 6.69 -19.25 -2.55
C THR A 177 6.85 -18.61 -1.18
N PHE A 178 6.93 -17.27 -1.17
CA PHE A 178 6.97 -16.48 0.05
C PHE A 178 5.55 -16.08 0.45
N GLN A 179 5.24 -16.20 1.73
CA GLN A 179 4.04 -15.59 2.30
C GLN A 179 4.42 -14.35 3.09
N LEU A 180 3.67 -13.28 2.89
CA LEU A 180 3.80 -12.11 3.75
C LEU A 180 3.31 -12.50 5.15
N PRO A 181 4.12 -12.27 6.22
CA PRO A 181 3.69 -12.60 7.58
C PRO A 181 2.43 -11.83 7.92
N ALA A 182 1.47 -12.51 8.52
CA ALA A 182 0.32 -11.83 9.10
C ALA A 182 0.78 -11.08 10.35
N ARG A 183 0.39 -9.80 10.43
CA ARG A 183 0.75 -8.88 11.52
C ARG A 183 -0.52 -8.21 12.03
N TRP A 184 -0.62 -8.09 13.35
CA TRP A 184 -1.76 -7.48 14.03
C TRP A 184 -1.26 -6.41 15.00
N PRO A 185 -1.99 -5.31 15.17
CA PRO A 185 -1.77 -4.42 16.30
C PRO A 185 -2.32 -5.07 17.58
N THR A 186 -2.06 -4.44 18.71
CA THR A 186 -2.67 -4.83 19.98
C THR A 186 -4.20 -4.60 19.98
N ALA A 187 -4.91 -5.34 20.82
CA ALA A 187 -6.34 -5.10 21.02
C ALA A 187 -6.62 -3.67 21.50
N GLU A 188 -5.74 -3.09 22.31
CA GLU A 188 -5.84 -1.71 22.77
C GLU A 188 -5.79 -0.71 21.59
N TYR A 189 -4.85 -0.89 20.66
CA TYR A 189 -4.78 -0.09 19.44
C TYR A 189 -6.09 -0.17 18.65
N ALA A 190 -6.61 -1.38 18.44
CA ALA A 190 -7.84 -1.58 17.69
C ALA A 190 -9.04 -0.90 18.36
N VAL A 191 -9.18 -1.04 19.68
CA VAL A 191 -10.25 -0.39 20.47
C VAL A 191 -10.13 1.13 20.40
N ASN A 192 -8.93 1.68 20.53
CA ASN A 192 -8.72 3.13 20.47
C ASN A 192 -9.03 3.68 19.07
N ASN A 193 -8.70 2.94 18.01
CA ASN A 193 -9.08 3.32 16.64
C ASN A 193 -10.62 3.39 16.49
N ILE A 194 -11.35 2.41 17.04
CA ILE A 194 -12.83 2.41 17.02
C ILE A 194 -13.39 3.63 17.76
N LYS A 195 -12.81 3.99 18.91
CA LYS A 195 -13.28 5.15 19.71
C LYS A 195 -13.20 6.48 18.98
N LEU A 196 -12.30 6.61 17.97
CA LEU A 196 -12.22 7.82 17.15
C LEU A 196 -13.40 7.99 16.19
N LEU A 197 -14.25 6.97 16.06
CA LEU A 197 -15.44 6.99 15.19
C LEU A 197 -16.74 7.38 15.93
N TYR A 198 -16.66 7.56 17.24
CA TYR A 198 -17.78 7.93 18.13
C TYR A 198 -17.57 9.30 18.75
#